data_cf96cc8f57b239fd59dbc3668865fccd
#
_entry.id   cf96cc8f57b239fd59dbc3668865fccd
#
_cell.length_a   1.000
_cell.length_b   1.000
_cell.length_c   1.000
_cell.angle_alpha   90.00
_cell.angle_beta   90.00
_cell.angle_gamma   90.00
#
_symmetry.space_group_name_H-M   'P 1'
#
loop_
_entity.id
_entity.type
_entity.pdbx_description
1 polymer ?
#
loop_
_entity_poly.entity_id
_entity_poly.type
_entity_poly.pdbx_seq_one_letter_code
_entity_poly.pdbx_strand_id
1 'polypeptide(L)'
;TFPEMFATLAGTASWLGYAAQRRPPAVAGRRPTPERVALAHRMAAGSLSGSPAEIGERWRREQAAAANDASPVGVLLLSVGAPASADDVEEYLYNVFCDPEILTLPPALMWALKRPVAWAISKWRAPAAREAMLQASPNTTQVIQAMASELGGVLGAQGVNSKVYVAMRYWHPFADEAVEQMKRDGIEKLVILPLYPQFSISTSGSALRVLESMLYSTPGFPLKSSVVPSWYNRPGYLQSNARRIADAVASLPEAIRDDAHILYSAQGLPRAYIKTMGDPYEEQVELTRKLLRAELDRLGVTNRCSLAYQGRFGPPRVRWLSPTTSDEIQALAERGTAALVMVPISFVYEHMGTVNEMDREYAALAAAAGIRSFVRVPTLSTDPAFIETLASIVTEAIPDL
;
A
#
# COMPACT_ATOMS: atom_id res chain seq x y z
N THR A 1 -28.10 17.29 -18.59
CA THR A 1 -26.93 16.44 -18.99
C THR A 1 -26.23 15.91 -17.75
N PHE A 2 -25.70 14.69 -17.78
CA PHE A 2 -25.10 13.95 -16.67
C PHE A 2 -24.11 14.73 -15.75
N PRO A 3 -23.35 15.73 -16.21
CA PRO A 3 -22.51 16.56 -15.34
C PRO A 3 -23.26 17.44 -14.34
N GLU A 4 -24.51 17.85 -14.65
CA GLU A 4 -25.25 18.75 -13.77
C GLU A 4 -25.93 18.04 -12.60
N MET A 5 -26.22 16.75 -12.74
CA MET A 5 -26.84 15.94 -11.67
C MET A 5 -25.86 15.69 -10.50
N PHE A 6 -24.55 15.65 -10.76
CA PHE A 6 -23.53 15.49 -9.72
C PHE A 6 -23.22 16.78 -8.95
N ALA A 7 -23.49 17.94 -9.53
CA ALA A 7 -23.23 19.23 -8.87
C ALA A 7 -24.20 19.52 -7.72
N THR A 8 -25.39 18.92 -7.73
CA THR A 8 -26.46 19.17 -6.76
C THR A 8 -26.42 18.23 -5.54
N LEU A 9 -25.75 17.10 -5.63
CA LEU A 9 -25.70 16.07 -4.56
C LEU A 9 -24.56 16.21 -3.56
N ALA A 10 -23.64 17.18 -3.75
CA ALA A 10 -22.45 17.38 -2.89
C ALA A 10 -22.65 18.44 -1.79
N GLY A 11 -23.86 18.81 -1.47
CA GLY A 11 -24.19 19.77 -0.42
C GLY A 11 -24.49 19.11 0.93
N THR A 12 -23.61 19.38 1.88
CA THR A 12 -23.76 19.28 3.34
C THR A 12 -24.14 17.93 3.97
N ALA A 13 -23.16 17.25 4.50
CA ALA A 13 -23.31 16.45 5.71
C ALA A 13 -22.01 16.51 6.54
N SER A 14 -22.12 17.12 7.72
CA SER A 14 -21.08 17.27 8.70
C SER A 14 -20.78 15.93 9.38
N TRP A 15 -19.55 15.43 9.23
CA TRP A 15 -19.01 14.32 10.03
C TRP A 15 -18.26 14.89 11.24
N LEU A 16 -19.00 15.41 12.23
CA LEU A 16 -18.49 15.71 13.57
C LEU A 16 -19.13 14.70 14.54
N GLY A 17 -18.41 13.67 14.93
CA GLY A 17 -18.89 12.81 16.01
C GLY A 17 -18.17 11.51 16.33
N TYR A 18 -16.97 11.18 15.78
CA TYR A 18 -16.36 9.89 16.15
C TYR A 18 -14.84 9.87 16.31
N ALA A 19 -14.20 10.99 16.60
CA ALA A 19 -12.73 11.02 16.81
C ALA A 19 -12.31 11.86 18.05
N ALA A 20 -13.05 11.81 19.14
CA ALA A 20 -12.67 12.50 20.37
C ALA A 20 -12.69 11.56 21.57
N GLN A 21 -11.79 10.57 21.62
CA GLN A 21 -11.36 9.99 22.91
C GLN A 21 -10.07 9.15 22.74
N ARG A 22 -9.06 9.61 23.49
CA ARG A 22 -7.79 8.99 23.90
C ARG A 22 -6.53 9.44 23.17
N ARG A 23 -5.98 10.56 23.63
CA ARG A 23 -4.52 10.80 23.62
C ARG A 23 -3.90 10.13 24.85
N PRO A 24 -2.84 9.32 24.72
CA PRO A 24 -2.01 8.96 25.88
C PRO A 24 -1.03 10.11 26.21
N PRO A 25 -0.66 10.30 27.49
CA PRO A 25 0.26 11.34 27.92
C PRO A 25 1.70 11.01 27.52
N ALA A 26 2.45 12.05 27.15
CA ALA A 26 3.88 11.98 26.87
C ALA A 26 4.67 11.74 28.17
N VAL A 27 5.45 10.66 28.23
CA VAL A 27 6.46 10.41 29.26
C VAL A 27 7.82 10.30 28.60
N ALA A 28 8.71 11.24 28.92
CA ALA A 28 10.12 11.19 28.55
C ALA A 28 10.83 10.16 29.43
N GLY A 29 11.32 9.07 28.82
CA GLY A 29 12.15 8.06 29.48
C GLY A 29 12.52 6.99 28.48
N ARG A 30 13.75 6.42 28.56
CA ARG A 30 14.26 5.35 27.69
C ARG A 30 13.16 4.31 27.42
N ARG A 31 12.85 4.07 26.15
CA ARG A 31 11.86 3.08 25.74
C ARG A 31 12.21 1.72 26.36
N PRO A 32 11.32 1.09 27.11
CA PRO A 32 11.54 -0.27 27.60
C PRO A 32 11.66 -1.23 26.42
N THR A 33 12.48 -2.27 26.58
CA THR A 33 12.56 -3.35 25.60
C THR A 33 11.20 -4.04 25.43
N PRO A 34 10.88 -4.61 24.26
CA PRO A 34 9.61 -5.33 24.04
C PRO A 34 9.29 -6.34 25.13
N GLU A 35 10.30 -7.03 25.66
CA GLU A 35 10.19 -7.98 26.77
C GLU A 35 9.70 -7.33 28.08
N ARG A 36 10.16 -6.11 28.39
CA ARG A 36 9.71 -5.38 29.59
C ARG A 36 8.28 -4.86 29.46
N VAL A 37 7.85 -4.52 28.22
CA VAL A 37 6.47 -4.09 27.96
C VAL A 37 5.53 -5.28 28.05
N ALA A 38 5.87 -6.43 27.47
CA ALA A 38 5.10 -7.66 27.55
C ALA A 38 4.98 -8.17 29.01
N LEU A 39 6.07 -8.09 29.79
CA LEU A 39 6.07 -8.46 31.19
C LEU A 39 5.20 -7.50 32.03
N ALA A 40 5.26 -6.19 31.79
CA ALA A 40 4.45 -5.20 32.48
C ALA A 40 2.94 -5.36 32.20
N HIS A 41 2.56 -5.67 30.95
CA HIS A 41 1.18 -5.95 30.58
C HIS A 41 0.64 -7.22 31.26
N ARG A 42 1.45 -8.29 31.37
CA ARG A 42 1.07 -9.55 32.04
C ARG A 42 0.99 -9.38 33.56
N MET A 43 1.87 -8.56 34.17
CA MET A 43 1.79 -8.22 35.60
C MET A 43 0.54 -7.40 35.93
N ALA A 44 0.14 -6.48 35.07
CA ALA A 44 -1.07 -5.68 35.22
C ALA A 44 -2.36 -6.49 35.06
N ALA A 45 -2.32 -7.62 34.33
CA ALA A 45 -3.47 -8.49 34.13
C ALA A 45 -3.73 -9.50 35.27
N GLY A 46 -2.94 -9.50 36.35
CA GLY A 46 -3.16 -10.34 37.56
C GLY A 46 -2.95 -11.86 37.30
N SER A 47 -2.33 -12.26 36.18
CA SER A 47 -2.21 -13.67 35.77
C SER A 47 -0.90 -14.36 36.20
N LEU A 48 -0.06 -13.70 37.03
CA LEU A 48 1.20 -14.26 37.53
C LEU A 48 1.11 -14.57 39.02
N SER A 49 0.51 -15.69 39.38
CA SER A 49 0.65 -16.29 40.71
C SER A 49 1.79 -17.31 40.68
N GLY A 50 2.77 -17.20 41.56
CA GLY A 50 3.89 -18.12 41.71
C GLY A 50 5.20 -17.43 42.09
N SER A 51 6.16 -18.22 42.58
CA SER A 51 7.52 -17.76 42.89
C SER A 51 8.28 -17.36 41.60
N PRO A 52 9.32 -16.51 41.67
CA PRO A 52 10.15 -16.17 40.50
C PRO A 52 10.71 -17.37 39.75
N ALA A 53 10.98 -18.47 40.45
CA ALA A 53 11.45 -19.73 39.86
C ALA A 53 10.35 -20.42 39.02
N GLU A 54 9.14 -20.50 39.54
CA GLU A 54 7.97 -21.07 38.87
C GLU A 54 7.55 -20.23 37.66
N ILE A 55 7.61 -18.90 37.77
CA ILE A 55 7.38 -17.98 36.67
C ILE A 55 8.44 -18.20 35.55
N GLY A 56 9.70 -18.34 35.91
CA GLY A 56 10.79 -18.59 34.99
C GLY A 56 10.72 -19.98 34.32
N GLU A 57 10.26 -21.01 35.04
CA GLU A 57 10.02 -22.35 34.44
C GLU A 57 8.81 -22.37 33.53
N ARG A 58 7.73 -21.72 33.93
CA ARG A 58 6.53 -21.59 33.11
C ARG A 58 6.84 -20.83 31.82
N TRP A 59 7.61 -19.74 31.90
CA TRP A 59 8.05 -18.97 30.73
C TRP A 59 8.93 -19.81 29.80
N ARG A 60 9.86 -20.62 30.35
CA ARG A 60 10.68 -21.56 29.54
C ARG A 60 9.86 -22.67 28.89
N ARG A 61 8.81 -23.17 29.59
CA ARG A 61 7.88 -24.15 29.01
C ARG A 61 7.01 -23.54 27.91
N GLU A 62 6.53 -22.31 28.11
CA GLU A 62 5.77 -21.56 27.11
C GLU A 62 6.64 -21.23 25.86
N GLN A 63 7.91 -20.87 26.04
CA GLN A 63 8.85 -20.69 24.92
C GLN A 63 9.18 -22.03 24.23
N ALA A 64 9.39 -23.10 24.97
CA ALA A 64 9.62 -24.41 24.40
C ALA A 64 8.38 -24.96 23.67
N ALA A 65 7.18 -24.68 24.16
CA ALA A 65 5.92 -25.00 23.48
C ALA A 65 5.73 -24.18 22.20
N ALA A 66 6.07 -22.89 22.25
CA ALA A 66 6.05 -22.01 21.08
C ALA A 66 7.09 -22.41 20.02
N ALA A 67 8.27 -22.89 20.44
CA ALA A 67 9.30 -23.42 19.55
C ALA A 67 8.94 -24.78 18.95
N ASN A 68 8.01 -25.52 19.59
CA ASN A 68 7.53 -26.84 19.15
C ASN A 68 6.17 -26.76 18.41
N ASP A 69 5.62 -25.55 18.25
CA ASP A 69 4.38 -25.33 17.50
C ASP A 69 4.68 -25.42 16.00
N ALA A 70 4.53 -26.64 15.49
CA ALA A 70 4.76 -26.99 14.08
C ALA A 70 3.69 -26.40 13.12
N SER A 71 2.70 -25.69 13.64
CA SER A 71 1.65 -25.07 12.82
C SER A 71 2.23 -24.02 11.87
N PRO A 72 1.90 -24.07 10.58
CA PRO A 72 2.41 -23.08 9.64
C PRO A 72 1.87 -21.68 9.97
N VAL A 73 2.75 -20.68 9.87
CA VAL A 73 2.34 -19.27 9.93
C VAL A 73 1.78 -18.85 8.56
N GLY A 74 0.55 -18.38 8.54
CA GLY A 74 -0.01 -17.73 7.36
C GLY A 74 0.63 -16.34 7.17
N VAL A 75 0.97 -16.00 5.93
CA VAL A 75 1.36 -14.64 5.53
C VAL A 75 0.38 -14.17 4.48
N LEU A 76 -0.41 -13.14 4.77
CA LEU A 76 -1.41 -12.62 3.86
C LEU A 76 -0.95 -11.29 3.24
N LEU A 77 -0.64 -11.32 1.96
CA LEU A 77 -0.36 -10.14 1.17
C LEU A 77 -1.67 -9.45 0.75
N LEU A 78 -1.85 -8.19 1.14
CA LEU A 78 -3.02 -7.40 0.74
C LEU A 78 -2.67 -6.44 -0.39
N SER A 79 -3.51 -6.41 -1.43
CA SER A 79 -3.34 -5.49 -2.56
C SER A 79 -4.70 -4.94 -3.04
N VAL A 80 -4.65 -3.92 -3.89
CA VAL A 80 -5.85 -3.39 -4.58
C VAL A 80 -6.43 -4.45 -5.52
N GLY A 81 -5.55 -5.20 -6.17
CA GLY A 81 -5.90 -6.11 -7.25
C GLY A 81 -6.01 -5.41 -8.61
N ALA A 82 -6.23 -6.21 -9.63
CA ALA A 82 -6.47 -5.76 -11.00
C ALA A 82 -7.32 -6.78 -11.73
N PRO A 83 -8.07 -6.40 -12.78
CA PRO A 83 -8.80 -7.35 -13.60
C PRO A 83 -7.82 -8.34 -14.24
N ALA A 84 -8.21 -9.61 -14.36
CA ALA A 84 -7.36 -10.64 -14.95
C ALA A 84 -7.32 -10.54 -16.47
N SER A 85 -8.41 -10.05 -17.07
CA SER A 85 -8.56 -9.85 -18.52
C SER A 85 -9.29 -8.54 -18.85
N ALA A 86 -9.27 -8.13 -20.11
CA ALA A 86 -10.02 -6.97 -20.56
C ALA A 86 -11.54 -7.13 -20.38
N ASP A 87 -12.05 -8.35 -20.39
CA ASP A 87 -13.47 -8.62 -20.17
C ASP A 87 -13.89 -8.38 -18.72
N ASP A 88 -12.97 -8.57 -17.78
CA ASP A 88 -13.19 -8.41 -16.34
C ASP A 88 -13.16 -6.93 -15.88
N VAL A 89 -12.73 -6.01 -16.74
CA VAL A 89 -12.54 -4.58 -16.40
C VAL A 89 -13.81 -3.94 -15.86
N GLU A 90 -14.97 -4.24 -16.43
CA GLU A 90 -16.22 -3.65 -16.01
C GLU A 90 -16.61 -4.10 -14.60
N GLU A 91 -16.50 -5.38 -14.30
CA GLU A 91 -16.78 -5.94 -12.97
C GLU A 91 -15.79 -5.44 -11.93
N TYR A 92 -14.51 -5.39 -12.27
CA TYR A 92 -13.48 -4.80 -11.42
C TYR A 92 -13.82 -3.34 -11.06
N LEU A 93 -14.16 -2.52 -12.05
CA LEU A 93 -14.55 -1.12 -11.83
C LEU A 93 -15.83 -1.02 -10.98
N TYR A 94 -16.80 -1.91 -11.19
CA TYR A 94 -17.98 -1.97 -10.36
C TYR A 94 -17.63 -2.23 -8.89
N ASN A 95 -16.74 -3.19 -8.61
CA ASN A 95 -16.27 -3.47 -7.26
C ASN A 95 -15.55 -2.26 -6.64
N VAL A 96 -14.69 -1.59 -7.40
CA VAL A 96 -14.02 -0.34 -6.99
C VAL A 96 -15.02 0.72 -6.60
N PHE A 97 -16.04 0.99 -7.45
CA PHE A 97 -17.04 2.03 -7.19
C PHE A 97 -18.10 1.61 -6.15
N CYS A 98 -18.18 0.33 -5.81
CA CYS A 98 -18.95 -0.14 -4.68
C CYS A 98 -18.25 0.12 -3.32
N ASP A 99 -16.98 0.56 -3.29
CA ASP A 99 -16.33 0.95 -2.05
C ASP A 99 -16.85 2.33 -1.55
N PRO A 100 -17.40 2.43 -0.32
CA PRO A 100 -17.87 3.69 0.24
C PRO A 100 -16.77 4.73 0.43
N GLU A 101 -15.50 4.32 0.44
CA GLU A 101 -14.37 5.22 0.54
C GLU A 101 -13.97 5.82 -0.80
N ILE A 102 -14.30 5.14 -1.90
CA ILE A 102 -14.06 5.65 -3.26
C ILE A 102 -15.25 6.44 -3.76
N LEU A 103 -16.47 5.87 -3.66
CA LEU A 103 -17.70 6.54 -4.04
C LEU A 103 -18.48 6.97 -2.79
N THR A 104 -18.26 8.20 -2.36
CA THR A 104 -18.95 8.79 -1.21
C THR A 104 -20.27 9.43 -1.65
N LEU A 105 -21.40 8.87 -1.20
CA LEU A 105 -22.75 9.43 -1.38
C LEU A 105 -23.28 9.90 -0.01
N PRO A 106 -24.25 10.85 0.00
CA PRO A 106 -24.96 11.20 1.24
C PRO A 106 -25.53 9.96 1.92
N PRO A 107 -25.47 9.84 3.28
CA PRO A 107 -25.87 8.63 3.99
C PRO A 107 -27.28 8.13 3.64
N ALA A 108 -28.24 9.02 3.45
CA ALA A 108 -29.62 8.68 3.09
C ALA A 108 -29.74 8.01 1.70
N LEU A 109 -28.81 8.27 0.79
CA LEU A 109 -28.80 7.75 -0.57
C LEU A 109 -27.83 6.56 -0.74
N MET A 110 -26.92 6.38 0.21
CA MET A 110 -25.84 5.40 0.13
C MET A 110 -26.37 3.98 -0.12
N TRP A 111 -27.32 3.53 0.67
CA TRP A 111 -27.84 2.16 0.57
C TRP A 111 -28.69 1.91 -0.69
N ALA A 112 -29.41 2.93 -1.18
CA ALA A 112 -30.34 2.80 -2.32
C ALA A 112 -29.64 3.05 -3.66
N LEU A 113 -28.78 4.06 -3.77
CA LEU A 113 -28.21 4.52 -5.04
C LEU A 113 -26.78 4.08 -5.29
N LYS A 114 -26.04 3.58 -4.28
CA LYS A 114 -24.64 3.19 -4.43
C LYS A 114 -24.43 2.18 -5.57
N ARG A 115 -25.15 1.08 -5.56
CA ARG A 115 -25.02 0.03 -6.59
C ARG A 115 -25.41 0.51 -8.00
N PRO A 116 -26.56 1.17 -8.22
CA PRO A 116 -26.92 1.73 -9.52
C PRO A 116 -25.91 2.77 -10.04
N VAL A 117 -25.41 3.64 -9.16
CA VAL A 117 -24.41 4.65 -9.53
C VAL A 117 -23.06 4.00 -9.85
N ALA A 118 -22.61 3.06 -9.02
CA ALA A 118 -21.38 2.30 -9.28
C ALA A 118 -21.46 1.57 -10.64
N TRP A 119 -22.59 0.90 -10.92
CA TRP A 119 -22.84 0.25 -12.21
C TRP A 119 -22.80 1.22 -13.39
N ALA A 120 -23.44 2.36 -13.30
CA ALA A 120 -23.47 3.35 -14.36
C ALA A 120 -22.06 3.93 -14.64
N ILE A 121 -21.27 4.18 -13.57
CA ILE A 121 -19.92 4.69 -13.70
C ILE A 121 -19.00 3.59 -14.30
N SER A 122 -19.12 2.34 -13.85
CA SER A 122 -18.31 1.24 -14.37
C SER A 122 -18.57 1.01 -15.87
N LYS A 123 -19.82 0.98 -16.30
CA LYS A 123 -20.23 0.90 -17.72
C LYS A 123 -19.61 2.02 -18.56
N TRP A 124 -19.69 3.25 -18.07
CA TRP A 124 -19.17 4.41 -18.78
C TRP A 124 -17.63 4.39 -18.89
N ARG A 125 -16.92 3.93 -17.86
CA ARG A 125 -15.46 3.92 -17.84
C ARG A 125 -14.83 2.68 -18.43
N ALA A 126 -15.55 1.56 -18.46
CA ALA A 126 -15.01 0.28 -18.92
C ALA A 126 -14.39 0.32 -20.33
N PRO A 127 -14.96 0.98 -21.36
CA PRO A 127 -14.37 0.99 -22.69
C PRO A 127 -12.95 1.57 -22.71
N ALA A 128 -12.74 2.73 -22.11
CA ALA A 128 -11.43 3.37 -22.05
C ALA A 128 -10.44 2.57 -21.21
N ALA A 129 -10.90 2.00 -20.07
CA ALA A 129 -10.04 1.17 -19.23
C ALA A 129 -9.67 -0.17 -19.89
N ARG A 130 -10.57 -0.78 -20.68
CA ARG A 130 -10.27 -1.97 -21.51
C ARG A 130 -9.21 -1.68 -22.55
N GLU A 131 -9.38 -0.58 -23.29
CA GLU A 131 -8.40 -0.16 -24.28
C GLU A 131 -7.03 0.07 -23.63
N ALA A 132 -6.97 0.80 -22.53
CA ALA A 132 -5.75 1.02 -21.77
C ALA A 132 -5.11 -0.31 -21.32
N MET A 133 -5.89 -1.26 -20.84
CA MET A 133 -5.42 -2.58 -20.43
C MET A 133 -4.85 -3.40 -21.60
N LEU A 134 -5.54 -3.42 -22.73
CA LEU A 134 -5.07 -4.14 -23.93
C LEU A 134 -3.75 -3.59 -24.49
N GLN A 135 -3.52 -2.29 -24.31
CA GLN A 135 -2.31 -1.62 -24.78
C GLN A 135 -1.13 -1.70 -23.80
N ALA A 136 -1.37 -1.92 -22.52
CA ALA A 136 -0.38 -1.71 -21.47
C ALA A 136 -0.14 -2.92 -20.55
N SER A 137 -0.86 -3.99 -20.72
CA SER A 137 -0.97 -5.20 -19.88
C SER A 137 0.23 -5.58 -18.99
N PRO A 138 0.38 -5.05 -17.77
CA PRO A 138 1.02 -5.85 -16.74
C PRO A 138 -0.03 -6.85 -16.24
N ASN A 139 0.28 -8.12 -16.20
CA ASN A 139 -0.56 -9.07 -15.48
C ASN A 139 -0.29 -8.89 -13.98
N THR A 140 -0.90 -7.84 -13.40
CA THR A 140 -0.70 -7.45 -11.99
C THR A 140 -0.96 -8.62 -11.04
N THR A 141 -1.97 -9.44 -11.33
CA THR A 141 -2.27 -10.63 -10.53
C THR A 141 -1.11 -11.64 -10.55
N GLN A 142 -0.53 -11.90 -11.73
CA GLN A 142 0.63 -12.81 -11.83
C GLN A 142 1.85 -12.24 -11.11
N VAL A 143 2.09 -10.93 -11.20
CA VAL A 143 3.21 -10.28 -10.49
C VAL A 143 3.05 -10.45 -8.97
N ILE A 144 1.86 -10.22 -8.41
CA ILE A 144 1.61 -10.37 -6.97
C ILE A 144 1.73 -11.84 -6.55
N GLN A 145 1.24 -12.79 -7.36
CA GLN A 145 1.40 -14.22 -7.10
C GLN A 145 2.88 -14.65 -7.16
N ALA A 146 3.66 -14.12 -8.11
CA ALA A 146 5.09 -14.35 -8.16
C ALA A 146 5.80 -13.81 -6.91
N MET A 147 5.44 -12.59 -6.45
CA MET A 147 5.96 -12.03 -5.18
C MET A 147 5.62 -12.94 -3.99
N ALA A 148 4.40 -13.48 -3.92
CA ALA A 148 4.00 -14.41 -2.86
C ALA A 148 4.81 -15.71 -2.89
N SER A 149 5.04 -16.26 -4.08
CA SER A 149 5.84 -17.47 -4.28
C SER A 149 7.31 -17.26 -3.86
N GLU A 150 7.94 -16.17 -4.33
CA GLU A 150 9.32 -15.84 -3.99
C GLU A 150 9.47 -15.58 -2.47
N LEU A 151 8.52 -14.85 -1.87
CA LEU A 151 8.51 -14.62 -0.42
C LEU A 151 8.41 -15.94 0.35
N GLY A 152 7.54 -16.85 -0.07
CA GLY A 152 7.43 -18.19 0.53
C GLY A 152 8.72 -18.98 0.42
N GLY A 153 9.40 -18.90 -0.73
CA GLY A 153 10.71 -19.52 -0.95
C GLY A 153 11.79 -18.98 -0.01
N VAL A 154 11.87 -17.65 0.13
CA VAL A 154 12.85 -16.99 1.03
C VAL A 154 12.57 -17.33 2.50
N LEU A 155 11.30 -17.27 2.95
CA LEU A 155 10.92 -17.64 4.32
C LEU A 155 11.26 -19.11 4.60
N GLY A 156 10.97 -20.02 3.67
CA GLY A 156 11.33 -21.44 3.78
C GLY A 156 12.84 -21.67 3.86
N ALA A 157 13.65 -20.95 3.06
CA ALA A 157 15.11 -21.01 3.14
C ALA A 157 15.65 -20.49 4.47
N GLN A 158 14.93 -19.55 5.13
CA GLN A 158 15.25 -19.06 6.48
C GLN A 158 14.74 -19.99 7.60
N GLY A 159 14.14 -21.13 7.27
CA GLY A 159 13.62 -22.10 8.24
C GLY A 159 12.25 -21.72 8.83
N VAL A 160 11.56 -20.74 8.27
CA VAL A 160 10.21 -20.33 8.70
C VAL A 160 9.18 -21.25 8.04
N ASN A 161 8.47 -22.05 8.84
CA ASN A 161 7.33 -22.84 8.35
C ASN A 161 6.14 -21.92 8.08
N SER A 162 5.98 -21.48 6.83
CA SER A 162 4.96 -20.51 6.45
C SER A 162 4.23 -20.88 5.16
N LYS A 163 2.99 -20.39 5.01
CA LYS A 163 2.24 -20.39 3.76
C LYS A 163 1.85 -18.96 3.41
N VAL A 164 2.17 -18.52 2.19
CA VAL A 164 1.88 -17.16 1.73
C VAL A 164 0.59 -17.16 0.91
N TYR A 165 -0.31 -16.27 1.26
CA TYR A 165 -1.61 -16.05 0.61
C TYR A 165 -1.68 -14.65 0.04
N VAL A 166 -2.56 -14.46 -0.94
CA VAL A 166 -2.87 -13.16 -1.53
C VAL A 166 -4.34 -12.87 -1.33
N ALA A 167 -4.67 -11.65 -0.92
CA ALA A 167 -6.03 -11.15 -0.98
C ALA A 167 -6.06 -9.78 -1.68
N MET A 168 -6.99 -9.66 -2.61
CA MET A 168 -7.19 -8.44 -3.38
C MET A 168 -8.48 -7.75 -2.95
N ARG A 169 -8.43 -6.42 -2.90
CA ARG A 169 -9.58 -5.63 -2.42
C ARG A 169 -10.75 -5.62 -3.40
N TYR A 170 -10.45 -5.60 -4.70
CA TYR A 170 -11.47 -5.40 -5.75
C TYR A 170 -11.50 -6.48 -6.82
N TRP A 171 -10.63 -7.51 -6.73
CA TRP A 171 -10.58 -8.65 -7.64
C TRP A 171 -10.17 -9.93 -6.94
N HIS A 172 -10.23 -11.05 -7.66
CA HIS A 172 -9.84 -12.37 -7.17
C HIS A 172 -8.32 -12.55 -7.04
N PRO A 173 -7.89 -13.25 -5.99
CA PRO A 173 -8.70 -13.79 -4.89
C PRO A 173 -9.15 -12.69 -3.93
N PHE A 174 -10.44 -12.65 -3.60
CA PHE A 174 -10.96 -11.76 -2.58
C PHE A 174 -10.53 -12.20 -1.17
N ALA A 175 -10.75 -11.34 -0.18
CA ALA A 175 -10.36 -11.64 1.20
C ALA A 175 -11.10 -12.85 1.79
N ASP A 176 -12.35 -13.11 1.43
CA ASP A 176 -13.13 -14.29 1.83
C ASP A 176 -12.56 -15.57 1.24
N GLU A 177 -12.15 -15.57 -0.03
CA GLU A 177 -11.50 -16.72 -0.68
C GLU A 177 -10.18 -17.06 0.01
N ALA A 178 -9.37 -16.04 0.36
CA ALA A 178 -8.12 -16.22 1.09
C ALA A 178 -8.37 -16.78 2.51
N VAL A 179 -9.37 -16.26 3.23
CA VAL A 179 -9.76 -16.72 4.56
C VAL A 179 -10.21 -18.19 4.52
N GLU A 180 -11.04 -18.57 3.55
CA GLU A 180 -11.47 -19.96 3.39
C GLU A 180 -10.30 -20.90 3.02
N GLN A 181 -9.32 -20.42 2.27
CA GLN A 181 -8.11 -21.20 1.99
C GLN A 181 -7.26 -21.38 3.25
N MET A 182 -7.04 -20.30 4.02
CA MET A 182 -6.32 -20.38 5.29
C MET A 182 -6.96 -21.32 6.29
N LYS A 183 -8.30 -21.34 6.36
CA LYS A 183 -9.04 -22.32 7.19
C LYS A 183 -8.78 -23.77 6.76
N ARG A 184 -8.90 -24.05 5.45
CA ARG A 184 -8.63 -25.40 4.91
C ARG A 184 -7.21 -25.86 5.22
N ASP A 185 -6.27 -24.92 5.24
CA ASP A 185 -4.86 -25.16 5.52
C ASP A 185 -4.53 -25.23 7.02
N GLY A 186 -5.50 -24.99 7.90
CA GLY A 186 -5.33 -25.06 9.35
C GLY A 186 -4.45 -23.95 9.90
N ILE A 187 -4.50 -22.76 9.31
CA ILE A 187 -3.73 -21.60 9.77
C ILE A 187 -4.36 -21.04 11.05
N GLU A 188 -3.57 -20.96 12.13
CA GLU A 188 -3.96 -20.40 13.41
C GLU A 188 -3.22 -19.09 13.72
N LYS A 189 -2.11 -18.81 13.03
CA LYS A 189 -1.27 -17.63 13.19
C LYS A 189 -1.13 -16.93 11.84
N LEU A 190 -1.36 -15.63 11.79
CA LEU A 190 -1.38 -14.85 10.56
C LEU A 190 -0.60 -13.54 10.67
N VAL A 191 0.38 -13.35 9.82
CA VAL A 191 0.97 -12.04 9.54
C VAL A 191 0.25 -11.39 8.37
N ILE A 192 -0.31 -10.21 8.56
CA ILE A 192 -1.01 -9.45 7.52
C ILE A 192 -0.07 -8.35 7.04
N LEU A 193 0.33 -8.45 5.75
CA LEU A 193 1.30 -7.54 5.12
C LEU A 193 0.66 -6.85 3.90
N PRO A 194 0.15 -5.62 4.06
CA PRO A 194 -0.29 -4.82 2.93
C PRO A 194 0.89 -4.47 2.01
N LEU A 195 0.71 -4.67 0.71
CA LEU A 195 1.71 -4.29 -0.32
C LEU A 195 1.68 -2.78 -0.63
N TYR A 196 1.42 -1.99 0.40
CA TYR A 196 1.47 -0.53 0.38
C TYR A 196 2.53 -0.06 1.37
N PRO A 197 3.63 0.55 0.90
CA PRO A 197 4.69 1.01 1.80
C PRO A 197 4.18 2.00 2.84
N GLN A 198 3.36 2.96 2.39
CA GLN A 198 2.74 3.97 3.21
C GLN A 198 1.31 3.58 3.58
N PHE A 199 0.91 3.83 4.81
CA PHE A 199 -0.47 3.63 5.25
C PHE A 199 -1.38 4.74 4.75
N SER A 200 -2.56 4.37 4.26
CA SER A 200 -3.69 5.27 4.07
C SER A 200 -4.99 4.60 4.49
N ILE A 201 -5.90 5.39 5.06
CA ILE A 201 -7.26 4.96 5.41
C ILE A 201 -7.99 4.38 4.19
N SER A 202 -7.76 4.95 3.01
CA SER A 202 -8.43 4.54 1.77
C SER A 202 -7.82 3.33 1.07
N THR A 203 -6.61 2.91 1.44
CA THR A 203 -5.92 1.75 0.84
C THR A 203 -5.74 0.64 1.87
N SER A 204 -4.64 0.64 2.63
CA SER A 204 -4.38 -0.35 3.68
C SER A 204 -5.54 -0.42 4.68
N GLY A 205 -6.05 0.73 5.12
CA GLY A 205 -7.17 0.81 6.06
C GLY A 205 -8.45 0.20 5.53
N SER A 206 -8.81 0.45 4.26
CA SER A 206 -9.97 -0.16 3.62
C SER A 206 -9.84 -1.68 3.53
N ALA A 207 -8.70 -2.17 3.06
CA ALA A 207 -8.45 -3.60 2.92
C ALA A 207 -8.46 -4.32 4.30
N LEU A 208 -7.82 -3.72 5.31
CA LEU A 208 -7.79 -4.26 6.67
C LEU A 208 -9.18 -4.32 7.31
N ARG A 209 -10.02 -3.29 7.17
CA ARG A 209 -11.40 -3.30 7.70
C ARG A 209 -12.26 -4.41 7.11
N VAL A 210 -12.13 -4.66 5.80
CA VAL A 210 -12.87 -5.75 5.15
C VAL A 210 -12.40 -7.10 5.67
N LEU A 211 -11.09 -7.31 5.75
CA LEU A 211 -10.52 -8.53 6.29
C LEU A 211 -10.91 -8.74 7.75
N GLU A 212 -10.80 -7.72 8.58
CA GLU A 212 -11.18 -7.75 9.98
C GLU A 212 -12.67 -8.14 10.15
N SER A 213 -13.56 -7.51 9.39
CA SER A 213 -14.99 -7.86 9.39
C SER A 213 -15.23 -9.34 9.03
N MET A 214 -14.47 -9.90 8.09
CA MET A 214 -14.59 -11.31 7.70
C MET A 214 -14.06 -12.25 8.79
N LEU A 215 -12.92 -11.94 9.37
CA LEU A 215 -12.32 -12.74 10.45
C LEU A 215 -13.23 -12.78 11.69
N TYR A 216 -13.81 -11.66 12.10
CA TYR A 216 -14.76 -11.61 13.21
C TYR A 216 -16.10 -12.28 12.90
N SER A 217 -16.53 -12.28 11.64
CA SER A 217 -17.79 -12.91 11.22
C SER A 217 -17.68 -14.42 11.02
N THR A 218 -16.48 -15.00 11.20
CA THR A 218 -16.19 -16.41 10.98
C THR A 218 -16.17 -17.17 12.30
N PRO A 219 -17.27 -17.86 12.68
CA PRO A 219 -17.33 -18.59 13.94
C PRO A 219 -16.30 -19.72 13.97
N GLY A 220 -15.60 -19.87 15.10
CA GLY A 220 -14.72 -21.03 15.35
C GLY A 220 -13.39 -21.00 14.57
N PHE A 221 -12.97 -19.84 14.05
CA PHE A 221 -11.65 -19.68 13.47
C PHE A 221 -10.72 -18.95 14.48
N PRO A 222 -9.95 -19.70 15.30
CA PRO A 222 -9.11 -19.14 16.37
C PRO A 222 -7.83 -18.55 15.79
N LEU A 223 -7.94 -17.47 15.02
CA LEU A 223 -6.81 -16.84 14.35
C LEU A 223 -6.18 -15.76 15.22
N LYS A 224 -4.94 -15.96 15.59
CA LYS A 224 -4.08 -14.86 16.09
C LYS A 224 -3.50 -14.11 14.91
N SER A 225 -3.55 -12.80 14.90
CA SER A 225 -3.03 -12.01 13.80
C SER A 225 -2.16 -10.85 14.25
N SER A 226 -1.06 -10.64 13.52
CA SER A 226 -0.21 -9.46 13.60
C SER A 226 -0.33 -8.69 12.29
N VAL A 227 -0.50 -7.37 12.37
CA VAL A 227 -0.64 -6.48 11.21
C VAL A 227 0.59 -5.61 11.07
N VAL A 228 1.18 -5.59 9.89
CA VAL A 228 2.23 -4.63 9.53
C VAL A 228 1.56 -3.40 8.90
N PRO A 229 1.35 -2.31 9.63
CA PRO A 229 0.53 -1.20 9.15
C PRO A 229 1.20 -0.40 8.04
N SER A 230 2.52 -0.27 8.08
CA SER A 230 3.35 0.43 7.08
C SER A 230 4.82 0.02 7.20
N TRP A 231 5.58 0.18 6.12
CA TRP A 231 6.99 -0.25 6.07
C TRP A 231 7.84 0.64 5.14
N TYR A 232 7.38 1.86 4.87
CA TYR A 232 7.99 2.85 3.98
C TYR A 232 9.42 3.26 4.36
N ASN A 233 9.83 3.04 5.60
CA ASN A 233 11.13 3.41 6.16
C ASN A 233 12.10 2.23 6.27
N ARG A 234 11.77 1.07 5.73
CA ARG A 234 12.64 -0.12 5.79
C ARG A 234 13.89 0.08 4.93
N PRO A 235 15.10 -0.15 5.50
CA PRO A 235 16.35 0.10 4.78
C PRO A 235 16.43 -0.64 3.44
N GLY A 236 16.08 -1.93 3.39
CA GLY A 236 16.14 -2.70 2.16
C GLY A 236 15.19 -2.19 1.06
N TYR A 237 13.98 -1.73 1.43
CA TYR A 237 13.06 -1.06 0.52
C TYR A 237 13.66 0.22 -0.06
N LEU A 238 14.24 1.07 0.81
CA LEU A 238 14.85 2.33 0.40
C LEU A 238 16.08 2.11 -0.49
N GLN A 239 16.94 1.18 -0.12
CA GLN A 239 18.16 0.86 -0.88
C GLN A 239 17.85 0.24 -2.24
N SER A 240 16.84 -0.64 -2.34
CA SER A 240 16.42 -1.22 -3.63
C SER A 240 15.85 -0.15 -4.55
N ASN A 241 15.02 0.78 -4.04
CA ASN A 241 14.54 1.91 -4.83
C ASN A 241 15.69 2.84 -5.24
N ALA A 242 16.58 3.21 -4.31
CA ALA A 242 17.69 4.11 -4.62
C ALA A 242 18.62 3.56 -5.70
N ARG A 243 18.91 2.23 -5.69
CA ARG A 243 19.67 1.57 -6.76
C ARG A 243 18.96 1.69 -8.11
N ARG A 244 17.67 1.37 -8.19
CA ARG A 244 16.90 1.49 -9.43
C ARG A 244 16.82 2.93 -9.96
N ILE A 245 16.71 3.92 -9.05
CA ILE A 245 16.76 5.33 -9.43
C ILE A 245 18.15 5.68 -9.98
N ALA A 246 19.22 5.24 -9.32
CA ALA A 246 20.59 5.47 -9.79
C ALA A 246 20.83 4.84 -11.17
N ASP A 247 20.35 3.61 -11.39
CA ASP A 247 20.43 2.92 -12.69
C ASP A 247 19.66 3.68 -13.77
N ALA A 248 18.46 4.19 -13.46
CA ALA A 248 17.67 5.00 -14.37
C ALA A 248 18.36 6.33 -14.72
N VAL A 249 18.96 7.00 -13.75
CA VAL A 249 19.79 8.21 -13.99
C VAL A 249 21.00 7.86 -14.85
N ALA A 250 21.70 6.76 -14.55
CA ALA A 250 22.87 6.32 -15.31
C ALA A 250 22.54 5.93 -16.76
N SER A 251 21.31 5.50 -17.04
CA SER A 251 20.84 5.16 -18.40
C SER A 251 20.64 6.38 -19.29
N LEU A 252 20.58 7.57 -18.74
CA LEU A 252 20.43 8.80 -19.50
C LEU A 252 21.73 9.15 -20.26
N PRO A 253 21.63 9.85 -21.41
CA PRO A 253 22.80 10.39 -22.10
C PRO A 253 23.64 11.28 -21.15
N GLU A 254 24.96 11.11 -21.18
CA GLU A 254 25.90 11.80 -20.27
C GLU A 254 25.70 13.33 -20.27
N ALA A 255 25.46 13.92 -21.43
CA ALA A 255 25.29 15.37 -21.58
C ALA A 255 24.10 15.98 -20.83
N ILE A 256 23.13 15.16 -20.40
CA ILE A 256 21.92 15.64 -19.71
C ILE A 256 21.68 14.92 -18.37
N ARG A 257 22.55 13.99 -18.00
CA ARG A 257 22.41 13.15 -16.81
C ARG A 257 22.42 13.95 -15.53
N ASP A 258 23.37 14.85 -15.37
CA ASP A 258 23.55 15.63 -14.14
C ASP A 258 22.43 16.67 -13.96
N ASP A 259 21.83 17.14 -15.05
CA ASP A 259 20.70 18.08 -15.03
C ASP A 259 19.33 17.38 -15.01
N ALA A 260 19.30 16.05 -15.04
CA ALA A 260 18.04 15.30 -14.96
C ALA A 260 17.32 15.56 -13.65
N HIS A 261 16.00 15.69 -13.70
CA HIS A 261 15.16 15.86 -12.52
C HIS A 261 14.50 14.55 -12.12
N ILE A 262 14.57 14.19 -10.84
CA ILE A 262 13.90 13.02 -10.27
C ILE A 262 12.53 13.45 -9.75
N LEU A 263 11.45 12.97 -10.37
CA LEU A 263 10.07 13.25 -9.95
C LEU A 263 9.47 12.03 -9.27
N TYR A 264 9.30 12.11 -7.95
CA TYR A 264 8.54 11.12 -7.21
C TYR A 264 7.06 11.33 -7.47
N SER A 265 6.38 10.30 -7.97
CA SER A 265 4.94 10.32 -8.23
C SER A 265 4.26 9.38 -7.24
N ALA A 266 3.47 9.95 -6.35
CA ALA A 266 2.71 9.25 -5.33
C ALA A 266 1.23 9.17 -5.72
N GLN A 267 0.49 8.23 -5.14
CA GLN A 267 -0.96 8.16 -5.33
C GLN A 267 -1.62 9.43 -4.79
N GLY A 268 -2.51 10.04 -5.56
CA GLY A 268 -3.29 11.19 -5.13
C GLY A 268 -4.40 10.79 -4.16
N LEU A 269 -4.62 11.62 -3.13
CA LEU A 269 -5.72 11.47 -2.20
C LEU A 269 -6.46 12.81 -2.01
N PRO A 270 -7.76 12.78 -1.72
CA PRO A 270 -8.47 13.97 -1.29
C PRO A 270 -7.87 14.55 -0.01
N ARG A 271 -7.61 15.86 0.03
CA ARG A 271 -7.06 16.54 1.21
C ARG A 271 -7.89 16.37 2.48
N ALA A 272 -9.17 16.05 2.35
CA ALA A 272 -10.03 15.76 3.49
C ALA A 272 -9.53 14.58 4.32
N TYR A 273 -8.96 13.54 3.69
CA TYR A 273 -8.38 12.40 4.40
C TYR A 273 -7.28 12.85 5.36
N ILE A 274 -6.37 13.70 4.89
CA ILE A 274 -5.25 14.19 5.69
C ILE A 274 -5.75 15.13 6.78
N LYS A 275 -6.52 16.18 6.40
CA LYS A 275 -6.87 17.28 7.31
C LYS A 275 -7.96 16.93 8.31
N THR A 276 -8.94 16.11 7.91
CA THR A 276 -10.14 15.85 8.71
C THR A 276 -10.08 14.49 9.38
N MET A 277 -9.54 13.49 8.70
CA MET A 277 -9.50 12.11 9.19
C MET A 277 -8.15 11.72 9.81
N GLY A 278 -7.13 12.58 9.70
CA GLY A 278 -5.80 12.33 10.28
C GLY A 278 -5.02 11.22 9.59
N ASP A 279 -5.23 11.02 8.28
CA ASP A 279 -4.51 10.03 7.49
C ASP A 279 -3.01 10.40 7.42
N PRO A 280 -2.09 9.52 7.84
CA PRO A 280 -0.65 9.81 7.88
C PRO A 280 0.03 9.73 6.52
N TYR A 281 -0.69 9.44 5.45
CA TYR A 281 -0.16 9.13 4.12
C TYR A 281 0.79 10.21 3.57
N GLU A 282 0.36 11.49 3.58
CA GLU A 282 1.17 12.60 3.06
C GLU A 282 2.51 12.72 3.81
N GLU A 283 2.48 12.56 5.13
CA GLU A 283 3.68 12.58 5.97
C GLU A 283 4.60 11.40 5.67
N GLN A 284 4.05 10.19 5.54
CA GLN A 284 4.83 8.99 5.27
C GLN A 284 5.45 9.00 3.86
N VAL A 285 4.75 9.53 2.86
CA VAL A 285 5.30 9.72 1.51
C VAL A 285 6.45 10.73 1.52
N GLU A 286 6.29 11.86 2.21
CA GLU A 286 7.33 12.87 2.32
C GLU A 286 8.56 12.35 3.10
N LEU A 287 8.34 11.55 4.15
CA LEU A 287 9.44 10.88 4.86
C LEU A 287 10.15 9.86 3.96
N THR A 288 9.40 9.08 3.16
CA THR A 288 9.99 8.16 2.17
C THR A 288 10.91 8.94 1.20
N ARG A 289 10.43 10.06 0.66
CA ARG A 289 11.21 10.92 -0.24
C ARG A 289 12.51 11.39 0.41
N LYS A 290 12.44 11.84 1.68
CA LYS A 290 13.62 12.30 2.43
C LYS A 290 14.63 11.17 2.67
N LEU A 291 14.15 9.99 3.03
CA LEU A 291 14.99 8.83 3.26
C LEU A 291 15.62 8.33 1.95
N LEU A 292 14.87 8.31 0.85
CA LEU A 292 15.40 8.00 -0.48
C LEU A 292 16.45 9.02 -0.92
N ARG A 293 16.28 10.32 -0.62
CA ARG A 293 17.32 11.34 -0.90
C ARG A 293 18.62 10.98 -0.19
N ALA A 294 18.56 10.59 1.08
CA ALA A 294 19.75 10.21 1.83
C ALA A 294 20.46 8.97 1.25
N GLU A 295 19.68 7.98 0.76
CA GLU A 295 20.27 6.80 0.08
C GLU A 295 20.88 7.17 -1.28
N LEU A 296 20.24 8.06 -2.05
CA LEU A 296 20.78 8.57 -3.32
C LEU A 296 22.08 9.36 -3.12
N ASP A 297 22.16 10.17 -2.06
CA ASP A 297 23.39 10.89 -1.71
C ASP A 297 24.55 9.93 -1.42
N ARG A 298 24.29 8.80 -0.77
CA ARG A 298 25.29 7.73 -0.55
C ARG A 298 25.76 7.07 -1.84
N LEU A 299 24.89 7.03 -2.86
CA LEU A 299 25.21 6.52 -4.20
C LEU A 299 25.83 7.57 -5.12
N GLY A 300 26.04 8.82 -4.64
CA GLY A 300 26.57 9.90 -5.44
C GLY A 300 25.60 10.51 -6.44
N VAL A 301 24.30 10.21 -6.33
CA VAL A 301 23.24 10.77 -7.18
C VAL A 301 22.76 12.10 -6.58
N THR A 302 23.19 13.22 -7.16
CA THR A 302 22.92 14.58 -6.63
C THR A 302 21.81 15.32 -7.36
N ASN A 303 21.15 14.67 -8.32
CA ASN A 303 20.06 15.23 -9.12
C ASN A 303 18.97 15.87 -8.26
N ARG A 304 18.41 16.98 -8.75
CA ARG A 304 17.26 17.64 -8.11
C ARG A 304 16.07 16.71 -8.07
N CYS A 305 15.25 16.81 -7.03
CA CYS A 305 14.05 16.00 -6.90
C CYS A 305 12.84 16.79 -6.40
N SER A 306 11.65 16.41 -6.87
CA SER A 306 10.37 16.91 -6.39
C SER A 306 9.39 15.76 -6.15
N LEU A 307 8.29 16.06 -5.45
CA LEU A 307 7.18 15.14 -5.17
C LEU A 307 5.91 15.68 -5.77
N ALA A 308 5.16 14.85 -6.47
CA ALA A 308 3.85 15.16 -6.99
C ALA A 308 2.89 13.96 -6.82
N TYR A 309 1.61 14.21 -7.03
CA TYR A 309 0.56 13.23 -6.79
C TYR A 309 -0.21 12.94 -8.08
N GLN A 310 -0.39 11.66 -8.42
CA GLN A 310 -1.13 11.20 -9.59
C GLN A 310 -2.58 10.89 -9.27
N GLY A 311 -3.39 10.72 -10.32
CA GLY A 311 -4.75 10.22 -10.21
C GLY A 311 -5.69 11.17 -9.48
N ARG A 312 -6.28 12.13 -10.18
CA ARG A 312 -7.45 12.87 -9.68
C ARG A 312 -8.71 12.15 -10.13
N PHE A 313 -9.49 11.70 -9.17
CA PHE A 313 -10.75 11.04 -9.46
C PHE A 313 -11.89 11.72 -8.69
N GLY A 314 -12.94 12.12 -9.38
CA GLY A 314 -14.14 12.70 -8.78
C GLY A 314 -14.46 14.13 -9.21
N PRO A 315 -15.46 14.78 -8.58
CA PRO A 315 -15.92 16.09 -9.00
C PRO A 315 -14.87 17.18 -8.79
N PRO A 316 -14.86 18.24 -9.62
CA PRO A 316 -13.85 19.32 -9.58
C PRO A 316 -13.75 20.06 -8.24
N ARG A 317 -14.77 19.96 -7.39
CA ARG A 317 -14.81 20.60 -6.05
C ARG A 317 -13.98 19.87 -4.99
N VAL A 318 -13.56 18.62 -5.25
CA VAL A 318 -12.73 17.87 -4.32
C VAL A 318 -11.30 18.40 -4.42
N ARG A 319 -10.78 18.90 -3.31
CA ARG A 319 -9.38 19.31 -3.21
C ARG A 319 -8.51 18.08 -2.97
N TRP A 320 -7.59 17.82 -3.89
CA TRP A 320 -6.64 16.72 -3.83
C TRP A 320 -5.28 17.19 -3.29
N LEU A 321 -4.42 16.23 -2.93
CA LEU A 321 -3.01 16.50 -2.67
C LEU A 321 -2.37 17.14 -3.93
N SER A 322 -1.41 18.02 -3.73
CA SER A 322 -0.81 18.83 -4.79
C SER A 322 0.67 19.08 -4.52
N PRO A 323 1.49 19.37 -5.55
CA PRO A 323 1.10 19.50 -6.96
C PRO A 323 0.65 18.18 -7.56
N THR A 324 -0.09 18.22 -8.71
CA THR A 324 -0.32 16.99 -9.46
C THR A 324 0.89 16.64 -10.29
N THR A 325 1.02 15.35 -10.63
CA THR A 325 2.13 14.91 -11.49
C THR A 325 2.11 15.63 -12.83
N SER A 326 0.93 15.85 -13.43
CA SER A 326 0.81 16.62 -14.68
C SER A 326 1.23 18.08 -14.53
N ASP A 327 0.78 18.75 -13.45
CA ASP A 327 1.15 20.17 -13.21
C ASP A 327 2.67 20.28 -12.97
N GLU A 328 3.28 19.35 -12.24
CA GLU A 328 4.72 19.37 -11.97
C GLU A 328 5.56 19.09 -13.23
N ILE A 329 5.12 18.16 -14.10
CA ILE A 329 5.78 17.94 -15.40
C ILE A 329 5.81 19.22 -16.24
N GLN A 330 4.69 19.93 -16.33
CA GLN A 330 4.61 21.20 -17.05
C GLN A 330 5.52 22.27 -16.45
N ALA A 331 5.47 22.43 -15.12
CA ALA A 331 6.33 23.36 -14.42
C ALA A 331 7.83 23.03 -14.54
N LEU A 332 8.20 21.76 -14.60
CA LEU A 332 9.58 21.32 -14.87
C LEU A 332 10.01 21.67 -16.30
N ALA A 333 9.14 21.45 -17.28
CA ALA A 333 9.40 21.80 -18.66
C ALA A 333 9.59 23.32 -18.85
N GLU A 334 8.73 24.15 -18.21
CA GLU A 334 8.86 25.61 -18.21
C GLU A 334 10.19 26.10 -17.58
N ARG A 335 10.71 25.34 -16.62
CA ARG A 335 12.05 25.59 -16.03
C ARG A 335 13.21 25.10 -16.89
N GLY A 336 12.93 24.55 -18.07
CA GLY A 336 13.95 24.07 -19.01
C GLY A 336 14.51 22.68 -18.69
N THR A 337 13.82 21.85 -17.90
CA THR A 337 14.25 20.49 -17.59
C THR A 337 14.36 19.66 -18.88
N ALA A 338 15.55 19.15 -19.17
CA ALA A 338 15.81 18.39 -20.39
C ALA A 338 15.52 16.88 -20.23
N ALA A 339 15.67 16.34 -19.04
CA ALA A 339 15.49 14.92 -18.73
C ALA A 339 14.71 14.74 -17.43
N LEU A 340 13.77 13.78 -17.43
CA LEU A 340 12.91 13.45 -16.29
C LEU A 340 13.04 11.97 -15.94
N VAL A 341 13.38 11.68 -14.69
CA VAL A 341 13.35 10.33 -14.11
C VAL A 341 12.14 10.25 -13.20
N MET A 342 11.12 9.50 -13.59
CA MET A 342 9.87 9.34 -12.83
C MET A 342 9.92 8.11 -11.93
N VAL A 343 9.57 8.30 -10.65
CA VAL A 343 9.64 7.26 -9.61
C VAL A 343 8.27 6.98 -9.02
N PRO A 344 7.72 5.75 -9.15
CA PRO A 344 6.44 5.36 -8.56
C PRO A 344 6.59 5.07 -7.05
N ILE A 345 6.68 6.11 -6.20
CA ILE A 345 7.05 6.00 -4.78
C ILE A 345 6.02 5.27 -3.90
N SER A 346 4.76 5.18 -4.33
CA SER A 346 3.69 4.51 -3.58
C SER A 346 3.35 3.11 -4.07
N PHE A 347 4.04 2.64 -5.12
CA PHE A 347 3.73 1.40 -5.80
C PHE A 347 4.94 0.48 -5.83
N VAL A 348 4.76 -0.78 -5.45
CA VAL A 348 5.83 -1.76 -5.39
C VAL A 348 5.70 -2.88 -6.40
N TYR A 349 4.61 -2.92 -7.14
CA TYR A 349 4.37 -3.83 -8.26
C TYR A 349 3.77 -3.08 -9.45
N GLU A 350 3.97 -3.61 -10.66
CA GLU A 350 3.44 -3.00 -11.88
C GLU A 350 1.91 -3.16 -11.95
N HIS A 351 1.22 -2.09 -12.28
CA HIS A 351 -0.22 -2.04 -12.47
C HIS A 351 -0.60 -0.94 -13.47
N MET A 352 -1.90 -0.79 -13.76
CA MET A 352 -2.37 0.19 -14.77
C MET A 352 -1.90 1.63 -14.50
N GLY A 353 -1.82 2.05 -13.22
CA GLY A 353 -1.33 3.39 -12.88
C GLY A 353 0.15 3.60 -13.17
N THR A 354 0.99 2.55 -13.14
CA THR A 354 2.39 2.66 -13.52
C THR A 354 2.58 2.55 -15.02
N VAL A 355 1.94 1.60 -15.66
CA VAL A 355 2.17 1.32 -17.08
C VAL A 355 1.37 2.25 -18.00
N ASN A 356 0.10 2.53 -17.71
CA ASN A 356 -0.68 3.43 -18.56
C ASN A 356 -0.44 4.91 -18.24
N GLU A 357 -0.60 5.31 -16.97
CA GLU A 357 -0.45 6.72 -16.62
C GLU A 357 1.00 7.20 -16.75
N MET A 358 1.98 6.47 -16.18
CA MET A 358 3.36 6.93 -16.19
C MET A 358 4.07 6.68 -17.51
N ASP A 359 4.01 5.44 -18.07
CA ASP A 359 4.78 5.11 -19.27
C ASP A 359 4.19 5.70 -20.55
N ARG A 360 2.89 6.04 -20.56
CA ARG A 360 2.20 6.55 -21.75
C ARG A 360 1.73 7.98 -21.59
N GLU A 361 0.83 8.25 -20.62
CA GLU A 361 0.20 9.56 -20.51
C GLU A 361 1.21 10.63 -20.05
N TYR A 362 1.97 10.36 -19.00
CA TYR A 362 2.97 11.33 -18.50
C TYR A 362 4.21 11.41 -19.40
N ALA A 363 4.60 10.30 -20.03
CA ALA A 363 5.66 10.34 -21.03
C ALA A 363 5.27 11.19 -22.25
N ALA A 364 4.05 11.03 -22.75
CA ALA A 364 3.51 11.85 -23.85
C ALA A 364 3.39 13.32 -23.45
N LEU A 365 2.92 13.60 -22.21
CA LEU A 365 2.84 14.96 -21.68
C LEU A 365 4.22 15.60 -21.58
N ALA A 366 5.21 14.87 -21.04
CA ALA A 366 6.59 15.35 -20.94
C ALA A 366 7.19 15.67 -22.30
N ALA A 367 7.01 14.81 -23.29
CA ALA A 367 7.46 15.03 -24.65
C ALA A 367 6.78 16.26 -25.29
N ALA A 368 5.45 16.39 -25.16
CA ALA A 368 4.69 17.54 -25.65
C ALA A 368 5.09 18.85 -24.99
N ALA A 369 5.51 18.82 -23.72
CA ALA A 369 6.01 19.97 -22.99
C ALA A 369 7.47 20.31 -23.30
N GLY A 370 8.19 19.50 -24.08
CA GLY A 370 9.57 19.75 -24.52
C GLY A 370 10.66 19.06 -23.68
N ILE A 371 10.30 18.15 -22.77
CA ILE A 371 11.26 17.29 -22.06
C ILE A 371 11.79 16.24 -23.04
N ARG A 372 13.09 16.24 -23.32
CA ARG A 372 13.71 15.43 -24.38
C ARG A 372 13.93 13.97 -24.00
N SER A 373 14.10 13.69 -22.73
CA SER A 373 14.31 12.34 -22.22
C SER A 373 13.38 12.08 -21.03
N PHE A 374 12.69 10.97 -21.09
CA PHE A 374 11.81 10.47 -20.02
C PHE A 374 12.13 9.03 -19.71
N VAL A 375 12.40 8.73 -18.45
CA VAL A 375 12.66 7.38 -17.95
C VAL A 375 11.81 7.13 -16.73
N ARG A 376 10.99 6.09 -16.73
CA ARG A 376 10.31 5.63 -15.53
C ARG A 376 11.16 4.56 -14.83
N VAL A 377 11.34 4.71 -13.53
CA VAL A 377 11.98 3.70 -12.68
C VAL A 377 11.02 2.51 -12.52
N PRO A 378 11.42 1.27 -12.87
CA PRO A 378 10.58 0.09 -12.67
C PRO A 378 10.23 -0.10 -11.19
N THR A 379 9.04 -0.61 -10.90
CA THR A 379 8.66 -1.01 -9.54
C THR A 379 9.48 -2.18 -9.04
N LEU A 380 9.57 -2.40 -7.74
CA LEU A 380 10.42 -3.44 -7.15
C LEU A 380 9.95 -4.85 -7.50
N SER A 381 8.64 -5.10 -7.50
CA SER A 381 8.03 -6.38 -7.84
C SER A 381 8.75 -7.58 -7.17
N THR A 382 9.34 -8.47 -7.94
CA THR A 382 10.09 -9.65 -7.46
C THR A 382 11.60 -9.40 -7.31
N ASP A 383 12.03 -8.15 -7.12
CA ASP A 383 13.44 -7.84 -6.84
C ASP A 383 13.91 -8.65 -5.61
N PRO A 384 15.00 -9.45 -5.72
CA PRO A 384 15.41 -10.34 -4.65
C PRO A 384 15.67 -9.62 -3.32
N ALA A 385 16.34 -8.47 -3.34
CA ALA A 385 16.64 -7.71 -2.13
C ALA A 385 15.38 -7.10 -1.50
N PHE A 386 14.38 -6.79 -2.33
CA PHE A 386 13.08 -6.36 -1.85
C PHE A 386 12.27 -7.52 -1.24
N ILE A 387 12.27 -8.70 -1.85
CA ILE A 387 11.63 -9.91 -1.30
C ILE A 387 12.28 -10.31 0.03
N GLU A 388 13.61 -10.24 0.14
CA GLU A 388 14.31 -10.44 1.42
C GLU A 388 13.87 -9.41 2.48
N THR A 389 13.63 -8.16 2.07
CA THR A 389 13.10 -7.12 2.97
C THR A 389 11.70 -7.48 3.46
N LEU A 390 10.81 -7.95 2.58
CA LEU A 390 9.48 -8.42 2.99
C LEU A 390 9.57 -9.63 3.93
N ALA A 391 10.48 -10.56 3.68
CA ALA A 391 10.72 -11.71 4.57
C ALA A 391 11.20 -11.27 5.96
N SER A 392 12.10 -10.30 6.06
CA SER A 392 12.53 -9.71 7.34
C SER A 392 11.36 -9.08 8.10
N ILE A 393 10.50 -8.31 7.40
CA ILE A 393 9.31 -7.69 7.99
C ILE A 393 8.36 -8.76 8.55
N VAL A 394 8.13 -9.83 7.80
CA VAL A 394 7.29 -10.96 8.24
C VAL A 394 7.91 -11.63 9.46
N THR A 395 9.20 -11.95 9.43
CA THR A 395 9.90 -12.63 10.53
C THR A 395 9.87 -11.78 11.82
N GLU A 396 10.02 -10.47 11.72
CA GLU A 396 9.90 -9.55 12.84
C GLU A 396 8.48 -9.50 13.45
N ALA A 397 7.44 -9.74 12.63
CA ALA A 397 6.05 -9.71 13.06
C ALA A 397 5.56 -11.03 13.68
N ILE A 398 6.25 -12.15 13.48
CA ILE A 398 5.88 -13.46 14.02
C ILE A 398 5.87 -13.51 15.57
N PRO A 399 6.83 -12.91 16.30
CA PRO A 399 6.82 -12.94 17.76
C PRO A 399 5.60 -12.26 18.42
N ASP A 400 4.87 -11.43 17.66
CA ASP A 400 3.65 -10.76 18.11
C ASP A 400 2.39 -11.65 18.04
N LEU A 401 2.52 -12.90 17.54
CA LEU A 401 1.44 -13.87 17.33
C LEU A 401 1.16 -14.80 18.52
#